data_1333f772975966e5bcf6a1e090ec45cd
#
_entry.id   1333f772975966e5bcf6a1e090ec45cd
#
_cell.length_a   1.000
_cell.length_b   1.000
_cell.length_c   1.000
_cell.angle_alpha   90.00
_cell.angle_beta   90.00
_cell.angle_gamma   90.00
#
_symmetry.space_group_name_H-M   'P 1'
#
loop_
_entity.id
_entity.type
_entity.pdbx_description
1 polymer ?
#
loop_
_entity_poly.entity_id
_entity_poly.type
_entity_poly.pdbx_seq_one_letter_code
_entity_poly.pdbx_strand_id
1 'polypeptide(L)'
;MILDTSAWIEFFNQSNNYTRVKECLENKNCYTSIISVAEISQWAQRQNIDGQLLISKVGAFSKLLPITSQIAFVAGEIDHKRKKAKIHWGMIDSLIVATAQSYNIPILTKDSHFKDIKNAELI
;
A
#
# COMPACT_ATOMS: atom_id res chain seq x y z
N MET A 1 4.27 -7.37 6.84
CA MET A 1 3.67 -6.01 6.71
C MET A 1 3.60 -5.63 5.25
N ILE A 2 2.42 -5.34 4.73
CA ILE A 2 2.26 -4.71 3.41
C ILE A 2 2.37 -3.20 3.59
N LEU A 3 3.25 -2.55 2.84
CA LEU A 3 3.31 -1.09 2.81
C LEU A 3 2.35 -0.58 1.72
N ASP A 4 1.38 0.20 2.14
CA ASP A 4 0.53 0.95 1.22
C ASP A 4 1.33 2.06 0.53
N THR A 5 0.84 2.55 -0.59
CA THR A 5 1.47 3.62 -1.37
C THR A 5 1.74 4.86 -0.50
N SER A 6 0.81 5.21 0.39
CA SER A 6 0.98 6.36 1.28
C SER A 6 2.18 6.21 2.23
N ALA A 7 2.45 4.99 2.72
CA ALA A 7 3.63 4.72 3.55
C ALA A 7 4.93 4.88 2.75
N TRP A 8 4.96 4.39 1.51
CA TRP A 8 6.10 4.59 0.63
C TRP A 8 6.38 6.07 0.34
N ILE A 9 5.33 6.85 0.11
CA ILE A 9 5.47 8.30 -0.12
C ILE A 9 6.07 8.99 1.12
N GLU A 10 5.63 8.63 2.33
CA GLU A 10 6.25 9.12 3.57
C GLU A 10 7.74 8.80 3.63
N PHE A 11 8.11 7.59 3.24
CA PHE A 11 9.51 7.17 3.20
C PHE A 11 10.32 7.96 2.16
N PHE A 12 9.82 8.10 0.94
CA PHE A 12 10.54 8.80 -0.12
C PHE A 12 10.66 10.31 0.12
N ASN A 13 9.65 10.92 0.72
CA ASN A 13 9.65 12.33 1.06
C ASN A 13 10.44 12.64 2.34
N GLN A 14 10.89 11.64 3.08
CA GLN A 14 11.49 11.79 4.40
C GLN A 14 10.60 12.66 5.32
N SER A 15 9.29 12.42 5.26
CA SER A 15 8.28 13.15 6.02
C SER A 15 8.28 12.72 7.50
N ASN A 16 7.32 13.22 8.27
CA ASN A 16 7.23 12.97 9.72
C ASN A 16 7.21 11.48 10.10
N ASN A 17 6.69 10.62 9.23
CA ASN A 17 6.61 9.17 9.47
C ASN A 17 7.79 8.37 8.88
N TYR A 18 8.80 9.05 8.33
CA TYR A 18 9.95 8.40 7.72
C TYR A 18 10.60 7.36 8.63
N THR A 19 10.90 7.76 9.87
CA THR A 19 11.56 6.86 10.84
C THR A 19 10.74 5.61 11.10
N ARG A 20 9.43 5.76 11.24
CA ARG A 20 8.53 4.62 11.48
C ARG A 20 8.51 3.64 10.31
N VAL A 21 8.46 4.15 9.08
CA VAL A 21 8.51 3.30 7.88
C VAL A 21 9.88 2.64 7.75
N LYS A 22 10.95 3.40 7.95
CA LYS A 22 12.32 2.87 7.90
C LYS A 22 12.52 1.73 8.89
N GLU A 23 12.09 1.89 10.13
CA GLU A 23 12.15 0.84 11.15
C GLU A 23 11.39 -0.41 10.74
N CYS A 24 10.22 -0.23 10.10
CA CYS A 24 9.46 -1.35 9.56
C CYS A 24 10.25 -2.10 8.48
N LEU A 25 10.84 -1.37 7.53
CA LEU A 25 11.64 -1.96 6.45
C LEU A 25 12.89 -2.68 6.97
N GLU A 26 13.51 -2.18 8.03
CA GLU A 26 14.72 -2.77 8.61
C GLU A 26 14.44 -4.00 9.47
N ASN A 27 13.30 -4.04 10.16
CA ASN A 27 13.05 -5.01 11.22
C ASN A 27 11.95 -6.03 10.91
N LYS A 28 11.25 -5.90 9.80
CA LYS A 28 10.14 -6.79 9.41
C LYS A 28 10.27 -7.26 7.97
N ASN A 29 9.65 -8.39 7.68
CA ASN A 29 9.43 -8.80 6.31
C ASN A 29 8.37 -7.88 5.69
N CYS A 30 8.78 -7.07 4.73
CA CYS A 30 7.91 -6.11 4.08
C CYS A 30 7.53 -6.56 2.68
N TYR A 31 6.30 -6.23 2.32
CA TYR A 31 5.69 -6.59 1.04
C TYR A 31 5.04 -5.35 0.43
N THR A 32 4.93 -5.36 -0.88
CA THR A 32 4.27 -4.28 -1.63
C THR A 32 3.37 -4.91 -2.69
N SER A 33 2.11 -4.49 -2.75
CA SER A 33 1.23 -4.91 -3.83
C SER A 33 1.74 -4.34 -5.16
N ILE A 34 1.63 -5.12 -6.21
CA ILE A 34 2.00 -4.66 -7.56
C ILE A 34 1.21 -3.40 -7.98
N ILE A 35 0.02 -3.19 -7.45
CA ILE A 35 -0.77 -2.00 -7.75
C ILE A 35 -0.11 -0.73 -7.19
N SER A 36 0.60 -0.82 -6.07
CA SER A 36 1.33 0.31 -5.50
C SER A 36 2.48 0.75 -6.41
N VAL A 37 3.05 -0.15 -7.19
CA VAL A 37 4.06 0.22 -8.22
C VAL A 37 3.47 1.22 -9.22
N ALA A 38 2.23 0.99 -9.69
CA ALA A 38 1.56 1.91 -10.60
C ALA A 38 1.29 3.28 -9.96
N GLU A 39 0.86 3.29 -8.70
CA GLU A 39 0.60 4.52 -7.97
C GLU A 39 1.88 5.32 -7.69
N ILE A 40 2.94 4.64 -7.27
CA ILE A 40 4.25 5.27 -7.04
C ILE A 40 4.80 5.85 -8.35
N SER A 41 4.67 5.13 -9.46
CA SER A 41 5.07 5.61 -10.77
C SER A 41 4.32 6.89 -11.16
N GLN A 42 3.01 6.91 -10.99
CA GLN A 42 2.19 8.09 -11.25
C GLN A 42 2.60 9.28 -10.36
N TRP A 43 2.79 9.01 -9.07
CA TRP A 43 3.22 10.04 -8.12
C TRP A 43 4.59 10.63 -8.50
N ALA A 44 5.55 9.77 -8.88
CA ALA A 44 6.88 10.19 -9.30
C ALA A 44 6.81 11.12 -10.54
N GLN A 45 5.95 10.79 -11.52
CA GLN A 45 5.74 11.64 -12.68
C GLN A 45 5.21 13.02 -12.29
N ARG A 46 4.25 13.09 -11.39
CA ARG A 46 3.71 14.37 -10.91
C ARG A 46 4.73 15.21 -10.16
N GLN A 47 5.69 14.57 -9.49
CA GLN A 47 6.74 15.24 -8.70
C GLN A 47 8.02 15.51 -9.50
N ASN A 48 8.09 15.11 -10.77
CA ASN A 48 9.30 15.16 -11.58
C ASN A 48 10.49 14.40 -10.92
N ILE A 49 10.20 13.24 -10.36
CA ILE A 49 11.19 12.36 -9.74
C ILE A 49 11.42 11.15 -10.64
N ASP A 50 12.63 10.58 -10.62
CA ASP A 50 12.95 9.35 -11.34
C ASP A 50 12.16 8.16 -10.76
N GLY A 51 11.06 7.78 -11.43
CA GLY A 51 10.19 6.70 -11.01
C GLY A 51 10.88 5.34 -11.02
N GLN A 52 11.75 5.07 -11.97
CA GLN A 52 12.48 3.79 -12.03
C GLN A 52 13.39 3.61 -10.81
N LEU A 53 14.04 4.68 -10.36
CA LEU A 53 14.85 4.64 -9.14
C LEU A 53 13.98 4.29 -7.91
N LEU A 54 12.81 4.90 -7.78
CA LEU A 54 11.88 4.60 -6.68
C LEU A 54 11.41 3.15 -6.71
N ILE A 55 11.02 2.64 -7.87
CA ILE A 55 10.56 1.25 -8.01
C ILE A 55 11.70 0.26 -7.72
N SER A 56 12.92 0.58 -8.11
CA SER A 56 14.09 -0.24 -7.74
C SER A 56 14.25 -0.32 -6.22
N LYS A 57 14.04 0.78 -5.50
CA LYS A 57 14.10 0.80 -4.03
C LYS A 57 12.96 -0.02 -3.41
N VAL A 58 11.76 0.09 -3.94
CA VAL A 58 10.63 -0.73 -3.49
C VAL A 58 10.95 -2.22 -3.61
N GLY A 59 11.48 -2.65 -4.76
CA GLY A 59 11.88 -4.03 -4.99
C GLY A 59 13.07 -4.50 -4.15
N ALA A 60 13.97 -3.58 -3.77
CA ALA A 60 15.11 -3.89 -2.91
C ALA A 60 14.71 -4.05 -1.43
N PHE A 61 13.73 -3.28 -0.96
CA PHE A 61 13.33 -3.26 0.44
C PHE A 61 12.08 -4.10 0.75
N SER A 62 11.34 -4.55 -0.25
CA SER A 62 10.13 -5.34 -0.07
C SER A 62 9.96 -6.38 -1.16
N LYS A 63 9.16 -7.40 -0.87
CA LYS A 63 8.76 -8.39 -1.87
C LYS A 63 7.47 -7.93 -2.56
N LEU A 64 7.49 -7.88 -3.89
CA LEU A 64 6.29 -7.54 -4.67
C LEU A 64 5.31 -8.70 -4.67
N LEU A 65 4.04 -8.40 -4.41
CA LEU A 65 2.95 -9.37 -4.42
C LEU A 65 2.05 -9.13 -5.64
N PRO A 66 1.80 -10.14 -6.46
CA PRO A 66 0.92 -10.01 -7.62
C PRO A 66 -0.54 -9.89 -7.20
N ILE A 67 -1.35 -9.33 -8.09
CA ILE A 67 -2.81 -9.38 -7.99
C ILE A 67 -3.29 -10.60 -8.78
N THR A 68 -3.69 -11.64 -8.04
CA THR A 68 -4.29 -12.83 -8.65
C THR A 68 -5.75 -12.58 -9.00
N SER A 69 -6.35 -13.45 -9.81
CA SER A 69 -7.79 -13.35 -10.10
C SER A 69 -8.64 -13.46 -8.84
N GLN A 70 -8.23 -14.28 -7.88
CA GLN A 70 -8.92 -14.40 -6.58
C GLN A 70 -8.85 -13.11 -5.77
N ILE A 71 -7.67 -12.49 -5.70
CA ILE A 71 -7.51 -11.19 -5.02
C ILE A 71 -8.38 -10.13 -5.70
N ALA A 72 -8.36 -10.06 -7.02
CA ALA A 72 -9.18 -9.11 -7.76
C ALA A 72 -10.68 -9.31 -7.51
N PHE A 73 -11.15 -10.55 -7.47
CA PHE A 73 -12.53 -10.88 -7.16
C PHE A 73 -12.94 -10.41 -5.77
N VAL A 74 -12.15 -10.72 -4.75
CA VAL A 74 -12.39 -10.30 -3.36
C VAL A 74 -12.35 -8.78 -3.23
N ALA A 75 -11.44 -8.11 -3.94
CA ALA A 75 -11.36 -6.64 -3.95
C ALA A 75 -12.66 -6.02 -4.47
N GLY A 76 -13.27 -6.58 -5.50
CA GLY A 76 -14.58 -6.14 -6.00
C GLY A 76 -15.68 -6.25 -4.94
N GLU A 77 -15.71 -7.34 -4.19
CA GLU A 77 -16.66 -7.52 -3.09
C GLU A 77 -16.45 -6.49 -1.97
N ILE A 78 -15.19 -6.26 -1.57
CA ILE A 78 -14.83 -5.27 -0.55
C ILE A 78 -15.23 -3.87 -1.01
N ASP A 79 -14.89 -3.51 -2.24
CA ASP A 79 -15.17 -2.20 -2.81
C ASP A 79 -16.68 -1.91 -2.80
N HIS A 80 -17.50 -2.86 -3.23
CA HIS A 80 -18.96 -2.72 -3.24
C HIS A 80 -19.51 -2.47 -1.85
N LYS A 81 -19.05 -3.21 -0.84
CA LYS A 81 -19.53 -3.06 0.55
C LYS A 81 -19.07 -1.74 1.16
N ARG A 82 -17.83 -1.35 0.94
CA ARG A 82 -17.24 -0.17 1.60
C ARG A 82 -17.71 1.14 0.98
N LYS A 83 -17.94 1.21 -0.30
CA LYS A 83 -18.45 2.42 -0.98
C LYS A 83 -19.81 2.86 -0.50
N LYS A 84 -20.62 1.94 0.04
CA LYS A 84 -21.93 2.28 0.65
C LYS A 84 -21.77 3.16 1.89
N ALA A 85 -20.67 2.98 2.63
CA ALA A 85 -20.40 3.68 3.89
C ALA A 85 -19.34 4.78 3.77
N LYS A 86 -18.44 4.70 2.76
CA LYS A 86 -17.26 5.57 2.60
C LYS A 86 -17.13 6.04 1.16
N ILE A 87 -17.47 7.30 0.92
CA ILE A 87 -17.47 7.92 -0.43
C ILE A 87 -16.06 8.00 -1.06
N HIS A 88 -15.01 8.15 -0.24
CA HIS A 88 -13.63 8.30 -0.72
C HIS A 88 -12.87 6.98 -0.80
N TRP A 89 -13.53 5.86 -0.54
CA TRP A 89 -12.95 4.55 -0.70
C TRP A 89 -12.88 4.17 -2.18
N GLY A 90 -11.74 3.65 -2.63
CA GLY A 90 -11.51 3.29 -4.03
C GLY A 90 -11.14 1.83 -4.25
N MET A 91 -11.18 1.41 -5.51
CA MET A 91 -10.84 0.05 -5.92
C MET A 91 -9.39 -0.31 -5.55
N ILE A 92 -8.46 0.64 -5.64
CA ILE A 92 -7.06 0.41 -5.29
C ILE A 92 -6.93 0.07 -3.80
N ASP A 93 -7.64 0.79 -2.92
CA ASP A 93 -7.67 0.50 -1.49
C ASP A 93 -8.21 -0.93 -1.24
N SER A 94 -9.26 -1.30 -1.95
CA SER A 94 -9.85 -2.64 -1.88
C SER A 94 -8.87 -3.72 -2.33
N LEU A 95 -8.06 -3.47 -3.36
CA LEU A 95 -7.02 -4.39 -3.83
C LEU A 95 -5.93 -4.57 -2.77
N ILE A 96 -5.52 -3.51 -2.09
CA ILE A 96 -4.54 -3.59 -0.99
C ILE A 96 -5.10 -4.45 0.15
N VAL A 97 -6.34 -4.18 0.56
CA VAL A 97 -6.99 -4.94 1.64
C VAL A 97 -7.15 -6.41 1.26
N ALA A 98 -7.61 -6.70 0.04
CA ALA A 98 -7.78 -8.07 -0.44
C ALA A 98 -6.44 -8.83 -0.49
N THR A 99 -5.37 -8.16 -0.90
CA THR A 99 -4.03 -8.74 -0.90
C THR A 99 -3.59 -9.07 0.52
N ALA A 100 -3.75 -8.14 1.46
CA ALA A 100 -3.39 -8.34 2.86
C ALA A 100 -4.16 -9.51 3.48
N GLN A 101 -5.46 -9.61 3.21
CA GLN A 101 -6.30 -10.70 3.68
C GLN A 101 -5.86 -12.04 3.10
N SER A 102 -5.55 -12.09 1.82
CA SER A 102 -5.13 -13.32 1.12
C SER A 102 -3.86 -13.92 1.72
N TYR A 103 -2.92 -13.08 2.13
CA TYR A 103 -1.65 -13.50 2.74
C TYR A 103 -1.67 -13.46 4.26
N ASN A 104 -2.76 -13.02 4.87
CA ASN A 104 -2.90 -12.84 6.32
C ASN A 104 -1.77 -11.98 6.92
N ILE A 105 -1.47 -10.86 6.30
CA ILE A 105 -0.45 -9.91 6.73
C ILE A 105 -1.05 -8.53 6.98
N PRO A 106 -0.54 -7.79 7.99
CA PRO A 106 -1.04 -6.44 8.30
C PRO A 106 -0.59 -5.42 7.25
N ILE A 107 -1.31 -4.29 7.22
CA ILE A 107 -1.07 -3.17 6.31
C ILE A 107 -0.48 -2.00 7.11
N LEU A 108 0.57 -1.36 6.59
CA LEU A 108 1.09 -0.10 7.09
C LEU A 108 0.64 1.02 6.15
N THR A 109 -0.10 2.00 6.66
CA THR A 109 -0.68 3.07 5.84
C THR A 109 -0.77 4.39 6.60
N LYS A 110 -0.71 5.51 5.88
CA LYS A 110 -1.03 6.84 6.41
C LYS A 110 -2.49 7.21 6.16
N ASP A 111 -3.20 6.45 5.35
CA ASP A 111 -4.57 6.78 4.96
C ASP A 111 -5.55 6.46 6.09
N SER A 112 -6.17 7.50 6.65
CA SER A 112 -7.15 7.36 7.73
C SER A 112 -8.42 6.57 7.34
N HIS A 113 -8.68 6.37 6.04
CA HIS A 113 -9.79 5.55 5.58
C HIS A 113 -9.63 4.06 5.94
N PHE A 114 -8.41 3.64 6.30
CA PHE A 114 -8.11 2.29 6.75
C PHE A 114 -8.30 2.06 8.25
N LYS A 115 -8.69 3.06 9.03
CA LYS A 115 -8.74 2.98 10.50
C LYS A 115 -9.63 1.87 11.06
N ASP A 116 -10.64 1.46 10.32
CA ASP A 116 -11.57 0.39 10.68
C ASP A 116 -11.20 -0.97 10.04
N ILE A 117 -10.12 -1.03 9.31
CA ILE A 117 -9.57 -2.29 8.79
C ILE A 117 -8.81 -2.98 9.93
N LYS A 118 -9.25 -4.18 10.29
CA LYS A 118 -8.77 -4.92 11.47
C LYS A 118 -7.24 -5.03 11.56
N ASN A 119 -6.58 -5.21 10.43
CA ASN A 119 -5.13 -5.45 10.38
C ASN A 119 -4.37 -4.25 9.78
N ALA A 120 -4.95 -3.05 9.79
CA ALA A 120 -4.26 -1.85 9.35
C ALA A 120 -3.61 -1.13 10.52
N GLU A 121 -2.36 -0.76 10.35
CA GLU A 121 -1.59 0.07 11.28
C GLU A 121 -1.43 1.44 10.65
N LEU A 122 -2.01 2.44 11.30
CA LEU A 122 -1.91 3.83 10.84
C LEU A 122 -0.64 4.50 11.37
N ILE A 123 -0.04 5.28 10.52
CA ILE A 123 1.12 6.12 10.86
C ILE A 123 0.83 7.60 10.68
#